data_29fc01a7a39dc328af8e44de73e55ee6
#
_entry.id   29fc01a7a39dc328af8e44de73e55ee6
#
_cell.length_a   1.000
_cell.length_b   1.000
_cell.length_c   1.000
_cell.angle_alpha   90.00
_cell.angle_beta   90.00
_cell.angle_gamma   90.00
#
_symmetry.space_group_name_H-M   'P 1'
#
loop_
_entity.id
_entity.type
_entity.pdbx_description
1 polymer ?
#
loop_
_entity_poly.entity_id
_entity_poly.type
_entity_poly.pdbx_seq_one_letter_code
_entity_poly.pdbx_strand_id
1 'polypeptide(L)'
;MDMDYEPHEMNCLIKWLYRLSTASWIIVAVMIFYWEFIDDPLPVLVHEVSLLPSVPHRPGDTIALHVDVCQTRPGVPGTGIRMIAGPIVPSGDRTGGFMHFLNGNYIDPSVECTKHDRPIELPRDLAPGKYNYVFQGVYQINPIKTKVFTQPPVPFEIVGQ
;
A
#
# COMPACT_ATOMS: atom_id res chain seq x y z
N MET A 1 64.62 -20.22 -6.63
CA MET A 1 63.88 -19.51 -7.70
C MET A 1 63.10 -18.39 -6.99
N ASP A 2 63.87 -17.34 -6.66
CA ASP A 2 63.32 -16.16 -5.98
C ASP A 2 62.58 -15.37 -7.04
N MET A 3 61.25 -15.34 -6.93
CA MET A 3 60.44 -14.39 -7.71
C MET A 3 60.54 -13.03 -7.00
N ASP A 4 61.46 -12.21 -7.48
CA ASP A 4 61.52 -10.80 -7.14
C ASP A 4 60.25 -10.15 -7.65
N TYR A 5 59.25 -10.08 -6.78
CA TYR A 5 58.00 -9.40 -7.03
C TYR A 5 58.26 -7.89 -6.96
N GLU A 6 58.32 -7.23 -8.10
CA GLU A 6 58.57 -5.78 -8.17
C GLU A 6 57.48 -5.01 -7.45
N PRO A 7 57.77 -4.23 -6.40
CA PRO A 7 56.76 -3.47 -5.63
C PRO A 7 56.00 -2.41 -6.45
N HIS A 8 56.46 -2.13 -7.65
CA HIS A 8 55.89 -1.15 -8.55
C HIS A 8 54.57 -1.63 -9.18
N GLU A 9 54.49 -2.91 -9.57
CA GLU A 9 53.26 -3.50 -10.15
C GLU A 9 52.17 -3.69 -9.12
N MET A 10 52.49 -4.04 -7.88
CA MET A 10 51.54 -4.15 -6.77
C MET A 10 50.92 -2.82 -6.43
N ASN A 11 51.64 -1.72 -6.50
CA ASN A 11 51.11 -0.37 -6.30
C ASN A 11 50.14 0.03 -7.41
N CYS A 12 50.33 -0.39 -8.63
CA CYS A 12 49.40 -0.11 -9.75
C CYS A 12 48.08 -0.88 -9.58
N LEU A 13 48.13 -2.15 -9.24
CA LEU A 13 46.97 -2.99 -9.00
C LEU A 13 46.13 -2.49 -7.83
N ILE A 14 46.76 -2.11 -6.72
CA ILE A 14 46.06 -1.56 -5.53
C ILE A 14 45.38 -0.24 -5.87
N LYS A 15 46.01 0.66 -6.59
CA LYS A 15 45.40 1.92 -7.04
C LYS A 15 44.22 1.68 -7.97
N TRP A 16 44.30 0.66 -8.83
CA TRP A 16 43.19 0.31 -9.73
C TRP A 16 42.01 -0.27 -8.99
N LEU A 17 42.25 -1.19 -8.05
CA LEU A 17 41.23 -1.75 -7.18
C LEU A 17 40.52 -0.65 -6.32
N TYR A 18 41.33 0.28 -5.79
CA TYR A 18 40.76 1.41 -5.04
C TYR A 18 39.88 2.28 -5.90
N ARG A 19 40.28 2.60 -7.14
CA ARG A 19 39.46 3.39 -8.08
C ARG A 19 38.16 2.68 -8.46
N LEU A 20 38.22 1.35 -8.71
CA LEU A 20 37.03 0.55 -8.98
C LEU A 20 36.07 0.51 -7.78
N SER A 21 36.60 0.33 -6.59
CA SER A 21 35.81 0.34 -5.37
C SER A 21 35.14 1.70 -5.17
N THR A 22 35.86 2.80 -5.33
CA THR A 22 35.31 4.16 -5.20
C THR A 22 34.22 4.42 -6.24
N ALA A 23 34.45 4.01 -7.50
CA ALA A 23 33.45 4.18 -8.56
C ALA A 23 32.17 3.36 -8.27
N SER A 24 32.31 2.14 -7.75
CA SER A 24 31.19 1.30 -7.33
C SER A 24 30.37 1.95 -6.23
N TRP A 25 31.02 2.51 -5.21
CA TRP A 25 30.31 3.22 -4.13
C TRP A 25 29.57 4.46 -4.61
N ILE A 26 30.14 5.21 -5.57
CA ILE A 26 29.47 6.36 -6.17
C ILE A 26 28.21 5.92 -6.92
N ILE A 27 28.29 4.83 -7.69
CA ILE A 27 27.14 4.30 -8.42
C ILE A 27 26.03 3.89 -7.45
N VAL A 28 26.38 3.16 -6.39
CA VAL A 28 25.42 2.73 -5.35
C VAL A 28 24.77 3.96 -4.68
N ALA A 29 25.57 4.95 -4.33
CA ALA A 29 25.07 6.19 -3.72
C ALA A 29 24.11 6.93 -4.65
N VAL A 30 24.43 7.05 -5.94
CA VAL A 30 23.56 7.66 -6.94
C VAL A 30 22.26 6.87 -7.12
N MET A 31 22.33 5.52 -7.14
CA MET A 31 21.13 4.69 -7.23
C MET A 31 20.22 4.86 -6.01
N ILE A 32 20.78 4.87 -4.79
CA ILE A 32 20.02 5.09 -3.56
C ILE A 32 19.38 6.48 -3.57
N PHE A 33 20.16 7.51 -3.93
CA PHE A 33 19.66 8.86 -4.06
C PHE A 33 18.51 8.94 -5.09
N TYR A 34 18.67 8.33 -6.25
CA TYR A 34 17.64 8.25 -7.28
C TYR A 34 16.35 7.62 -6.73
N TRP A 35 16.44 6.49 -6.04
CA TRP A 35 15.27 5.80 -5.50
C TRP A 35 14.59 6.54 -4.35
N GLU A 36 15.34 7.31 -3.56
CA GLU A 36 14.78 8.05 -2.43
C GLU A 36 14.13 9.37 -2.87
N PHE A 37 14.79 10.10 -3.77
CA PHE A 37 14.39 11.47 -4.11
C PHE A 37 13.50 11.59 -5.34
N ILE A 38 13.45 10.58 -6.21
CA ILE A 38 12.48 10.62 -7.30
C ILE A 38 11.10 10.33 -6.74
N ASP A 39 10.22 11.31 -6.84
CA ASP A 39 8.82 11.19 -6.42
C ASP A 39 8.01 10.46 -7.49
N ASP A 40 7.95 9.15 -7.37
CA ASP A 40 7.10 8.32 -8.19
C ASP A 40 5.63 8.50 -7.79
N PRO A 41 4.70 8.71 -8.74
CA PRO A 41 3.29 8.80 -8.42
C PRO A 41 2.76 7.50 -7.80
N LEU A 42 1.67 7.59 -7.06
CA LEU A 42 0.97 6.41 -6.58
C LEU A 42 0.55 5.53 -7.78
N PRO A 43 0.74 4.20 -7.71
CA PRO A 43 0.42 3.31 -8.82
C PRO A 43 -1.08 3.11 -9.03
N VAL A 44 -1.92 3.66 -8.15
CA VAL A 44 -3.36 3.53 -8.18
C VAL A 44 -4.03 4.89 -8.07
N LEU A 45 -4.97 5.13 -8.96
CA LEU A 45 -5.87 6.27 -8.92
C LEU A 45 -7.29 5.75 -8.68
N VAL A 46 -7.90 6.14 -7.58
CA VAL A 46 -9.29 5.79 -7.26
C VAL A 46 -10.19 6.94 -7.70
N HIS A 47 -11.11 6.67 -8.61
CA HIS A 47 -12.07 7.65 -9.12
C HIS A 47 -13.29 7.73 -8.24
N GLU A 48 -13.88 6.58 -7.94
CA GLU A 48 -15.10 6.51 -7.13
C GLU A 48 -15.12 5.23 -6.29
N VAL A 49 -15.62 5.36 -5.08
CA VAL A 49 -15.96 4.22 -4.24
C VAL A 49 -17.25 4.53 -3.50
N SER A 50 -18.23 3.65 -3.65
CA SER A 50 -19.53 3.77 -3.00
C SER A 50 -20.03 2.41 -2.53
N LEU A 51 -20.94 2.41 -1.56
CA LEU A 51 -21.62 1.21 -1.08
C LEU A 51 -22.98 1.08 -1.76
N LEU A 52 -23.31 -0.12 -2.19
CA LEU A 52 -24.58 -0.47 -2.83
C LEU A 52 -25.27 -1.59 -2.04
N PRO A 53 -26.56 -1.47 -1.74
CA PRO A 53 -27.36 -0.25 -1.78
C PRO A 53 -26.99 0.74 -0.66
N SER A 54 -27.26 2.02 -0.82
CA SER A 54 -27.03 3.07 0.17
C SER A 54 -28.12 3.12 1.25
N VAL A 55 -28.52 1.97 1.76
CA VAL A 55 -29.56 1.79 2.79
C VAL A 55 -28.90 1.28 4.07
N PRO A 56 -29.59 1.42 5.23
CA PRO A 56 -29.10 0.80 6.46
C PRO A 56 -29.01 -0.71 6.32
N HIS A 57 -27.93 -1.29 6.86
CA HIS A 57 -27.61 -2.72 6.79
C HIS A 57 -27.79 -3.37 8.15
N ARG A 58 -27.83 -4.71 8.17
CA ARG A 58 -27.84 -5.51 9.39
C ARG A 58 -26.49 -6.20 9.61
N PRO A 59 -26.15 -6.52 10.85
CA PRO A 59 -24.99 -7.37 11.12
C PRO A 59 -25.07 -8.70 10.35
N GLY A 60 -24.00 -9.07 9.67
CA GLY A 60 -23.95 -10.27 8.85
C GLY A 60 -24.45 -10.13 7.42
N ASP A 61 -24.97 -8.97 7.02
CA ASP A 61 -25.35 -8.71 5.64
C ASP A 61 -24.12 -8.75 4.72
N THR A 62 -24.36 -9.11 3.45
CA THR A 62 -23.38 -8.91 2.37
C THR A 62 -23.74 -7.64 1.62
N ILE A 63 -22.82 -6.70 1.62
CA ILE A 63 -22.94 -5.42 0.90
C ILE A 63 -22.02 -5.41 -0.32
N ALA A 64 -22.39 -4.71 -1.38
CA ALA A 64 -21.53 -4.52 -2.53
C ALA A 64 -20.81 -3.17 -2.46
N LEU A 65 -19.48 -3.21 -2.54
CA LEU A 65 -18.66 -2.03 -2.71
C LEU A 65 -18.43 -1.82 -4.21
N HIS A 66 -19.02 -0.76 -4.75
CA HIS A 66 -18.74 -0.30 -6.09
C HIS A 66 -17.40 0.43 -6.12
N VAL A 67 -16.48 -0.04 -6.96
CA VAL A 67 -15.12 0.51 -7.06
C VAL A 67 -14.81 0.85 -8.50
N ASP A 68 -14.45 2.12 -8.73
CA ASP A 68 -13.86 2.60 -9.99
C ASP A 68 -12.41 2.97 -9.73
N VAL A 69 -11.49 2.14 -10.20
CA VAL A 69 -10.07 2.25 -9.92
C VAL A 69 -9.24 2.06 -11.18
N CYS A 70 -8.26 2.94 -11.38
CA CYS A 70 -7.25 2.80 -12.42
C CYS A 70 -5.89 2.53 -11.82
N GLN A 71 -5.19 1.54 -12.36
CA GLN A 71 -3.80 1.32 -12.05
C GLN A 71 -2.93 2.09 -13.03
N THR A 72 -2.20 3.08 -12.54
CA THR A 72 -1.36 3.98 -13.35
C THR A 72 0.00 3.35 -13.69
N ARG A 73 0.41 2.32 -12.91
CA ARG A 73 1.66 1.57 -13.10
C ARG A 73 1.37 0.07 -12.93
N PRO A 74 1.03 -0.64 -14.01
CA PRO A 74 0.84 -2.09 -13.96
C PRO A 74 2.10 -2.81 -13.48
N GLY A 75 1.94 -3.90 -12.78
CA GLY A 75 3.06 -4.73 -12.31
C GLY A 75 3.69 -4.28 -10.97
N VAL A 76 3.22 -3.18 -10.35
CA VAL A 76 3.67 -2.80 -9.01
C VAL A 76 2.97 -3.67 -7.97
N PRO A 77 3.71 -4.49 -7.19
CA PRO A 77 3.09 -5.34 -6.18
C PRO A 77 2.52 -4.50 -5.04
N GLY A 78 1.36 -4.88 -4.55
CA GLY A 78 0.72 -4.21 -3.43
C GLY A 78 -0.06 -5.17 -2.56
N THR A 79 -0.25 -4.78 -1.32
CA THR A 79 -1.14 -5.46 -0.35
C THR A 79 -2.20 -4.49 0.13
N GLY A 80 -3.43 -4.96 0.26
CA GLY A 80 -4.54 -4.15 0.73
C GLY A 80 -5.05 -4.62 2.08
N ILE A 81 -5.33 -3.67 2.96
CA ILE A 81 -6.00 -3.90 4.23
C ILE A 81 -7.37 -3.23 4.16
N ARG A 82 -8.42 -3.98 4.49
CA ARG A 82 -9.78 -3.48 4.59
C ARG A 82 -10.21 -3.43 6.03
N MET A 83 -10.85 -2.35 6.41
CA MET A 83 -11.25 -2.11 7.78
C MET A 83 -12.64 -1.54 7.83
N ILE A 84 -13.38 -1.90 8.87
CA ILE A 84 -14.61 -1.23 9.29
C ILE A 84 -14.28 -0.51 10.59
N ALA A 85 -14.40 0.81 10.58
CA ALA A 85 -14.11 1.67 11.72
C ALA A 85 -15.41 2.22 12.30
N GLY A 86 -15.64 2.07 13.60
CA GLY A 86 -16.81 2.57 14.30
C GLY A 86 -17.23 1.69 15.45
N PRO A 87 -18.37 1.99 16.10
CA PRO A 87 -19.31 3.04 15.74
C PRO A 87 -18.75 4.45 15.96
N ILE A 88 -19.13 5.38 15.10
CA ILE A 88 -18.75 6.79 15.22
C ILE A 88 -19.58 7.39 16.35
N VAL A 89 -18.97 7.66 17.48
CA VAL A 89 -19.63 8.30 18.62
C VAL A 89 -19.59 9.82 18.44
N PRO A 90 -20.76 10.53 18.44
CA PRO A 90 -20.80 11.97 18.20
C PRO A 90 -20.12 12.82 19.26
N SER A 91 -19.87 12.27 20.44
CA SER A 91 -19.42 13.00 21.62
C SER A 91 -17.91 13.12 21.79
N GLY A 92 -17.12 13.14 20.76
CA GLY A 92 -15.67 13.42 20.88
C GLY A 92 -14.86 12.52 21.83
N ASP A 93 -15.50 11.59 22.48
CA ASP A 93 -14.87 10.60 23.34
C ASP A 93 -14.17 9.57 22.47
N ARG A 94 -12.84 9.55 22.50
CA ARG A 94 -11.99 8.68 21.70
C ARG A 94 -12.01 7.21 22.16
N THR A 95 -12.85 6.90 23.11
CA THR A 95 -12.96 5.57 23.72
C THR A 95 -13.98 4.71 23.00
N GLY A 96 -13.69 4.20 21.80
CA GLY A 96 -14.59 3.21 21.27
C GLY A 96 -14.60 2.92 19.79
N GLY A 97 -13.69 3.45 19.03
CA GLY A 97 -13.57 3.07 17.62
C GLY A 97 -12.98 1.66 17.50
N PHE A 98 -13.83 0.64 17.47
CA PHE A 98 -13.36 -0.71 17.11
C PHE A 98 -13.00 -0.72 15.63
N MET A 99 -11.85 -1.28 15.30
CA MET A 99 -11.48 -1.60 13.93
C MET A 99 -11.67 -3.08 13.69
N HIS A 100 -12.62 -3.44 12.85
CA HIS A 100 -12.75 -4.80 12.34
C HIS A 100 -11.91 -4.92 11.07
N PHE A 101 -10.87 -5.76 11.12
CA PHE A 101 -10.07 -6.07 9.95
C PHE A 101 -10.80 -7.12 9.09
N LEU A 102 -11.06 -6.77 7.86
CA LEU A 102 -11.52 -7.71 6.85
C LEU A 102 -10.30 -8.35 6.19
N ASN A 103 -10.43 -9.59 5.76
CA ASN A 103 -9.32 -10.31 5.12
C ASN A 103 -8.65 -9.45 4.04
N GLY A 104 -7.34 -9.27 4.16
CA GLY A 104 -6.54 -8.55 3.20
C GLY A 104 -6.54 -9.28 1.85
N ASN A 105 -6.64 -8.52 0.76
CA ASN A 105 -6.53 -9.07 -0.58
C ASN A 105 -5.25 -8.58 -1.22
N TYR A 106 -4.62 -9.48 -1.97
CA TYR A 106 -3.61 -9.11 -2.93
C TYR A 106 -4.23 -8.16 -3.97
N ILE A 107 -3.54 -7.08 -4.27
CA ILE A 107 -3.94 -6.15 -5.32
C ILE A 107 -3.38 -6.71 -6.62
N ASP A 108 -4.27 -7.05 -7.57
CA ASP A 108 -3.85 -7.57 -8.88
C ASP A 108 -3.09 -6.48 -9.65
N PRO A 109 -1.81 -6.68 -9.95
CA PRO A 109 -1.02 -5.69 -10.63
C PRO A 109 -1.27 -5.60 -12.14
N SER A 110 -2.11 -6.48 -12.69
CA SER A 110 -2.35 -6.60 -14.14
C SER A 110 -3.50 -5.74 -14.66
N VAL A 111 -4.30 -5.17 -13.77
CA VAL A 111 -5.54 -4.46 -14.14
C VAL A 111 -5.25 -2.98 -14.34
N GLU A 112 -5.48 -2.45 -15.54
CA GLU A 112 -5.27 -1.02 -15.84
C GLU A 112 -6.37 -0.13 -15.26
N CYS A 113 -7.60 -0.27 -15.74
CA CYS A 113 -8.78 0.41 -15.19
C CYS A 113 -9.93 -0.58 -15.08
N THR A 114 -10.61 -0.57 -13.95
CA THR A 114 -11.72 -1.50 -13.74
C THR A 114 -12.82 -0.85 -12.90
N LYS A 115 -14.05 -1.19 -13.31
CA LYS A 115 -15.26 -0.93 -12.54
C LYS A 115 -15.83 -2.27 -12.14
N HIS A 116 -15.92 -2.51 -10.87
CA HIS A 116 -16.47 -3.76 -10.38
C HIS A 116 -17.15 -3.61 -9.03
N ASP A 117 -18.13 -4.46 -8.79
CA ASP A 117 -18.78 -4.59 -7.50
C ASP A 117 -18.08 -5.70 -6.71
N ARG A 118 -17.63 -5.35 -5.54
CA ARG A 118 -16.92 -6.27 -4.66
C ARG A 118 -17.79 -6.59 -3.45
N PRO A 119 -18.20 -7.85 -3.26
CA PRO A 119 -18.98 -8.23 -2.08
C PRO A 119 -18.13 -8.13 -0.82
N ILE A 120 -18.73 -7.61 0.25
CA ILE A 120 -18.15 -7.52 1.58
C ILE A 120 -19.15 -8.11 2.56
N GLU A 121 -18.76 -9.15 3.28
CA GLU A 121 -19.52 -9.66 4.42
C GLU A 121 -19.28 -8.80 5.65
N LEU A 122 -20.36 -8.26 6.21
CA LEU A 122 -20.29 -7.51 7.45
C LEU A 122 -20.14 -8.49 8.65
N PRO A 123 -19.30 -8.17 9.63
CA PRO A 123 -19.22 -8.94 10.86
C PRO A 123 -20.59 -9.03 11.53
N ARG A 124 -20.90 -10.20 12.11
CA ARG A 124 -22.20 -10.47 12.76
C ARG A 124 -22.33 -9.84 14.14
N ASP A 125 -21.21 -9.41 14.71
CA ASP A 125 -21.07 -8.82 16.04
C ASP A 125 -21.06 -7.29 16.00
N LEU A 126 -21.35 -6.68 14.85
CA LEU A 126 -21.45 -5.21 14.76
C LEU A 126 -22.66 -4.70 15.54
N ALA A 127 -22.41 -3.78 16.46
CA ALA A 127 -23.48 -3.06 17.16
C ALA A 127 -24.19 -2.08 16.23
N PRO A 128 -25.47 -1.73 16.48
CA PRO A 128 -26.12 -0.66 15.73
C PRO A 128 -25.36 0.66 15.85
N GLY A 129 -25.22 1.39 14.72
CA GLY A 129 -24.50 2.64 14.70
C GLY A 129 -23.98 3.02 13.33
N LYS A 130 -23.26 4.14 13.28
CA LYS A 130 -22.62 4.64 12.05
C LYS A 130 -21.18 4.17 11.99
N TYR A 131 -20.78 3.70 10.83
CA TYR A 131 -19.48 3.12 10.55
C TYR A 131 -18.87 3.73 9.30
N ASN A 132 -17.55 3.59 9.16
CA ASN A 132 -16.84 3.90 7.95
C ASN A 132 -16.14 2.63 7.42
N TYR A 133 -16.31 2.35 6.15
CA TYR A 133 -15.43 1.43 5.44
C TYR A 133 -14.17 2.18 5.02
N VAL A 134 -13.01 1.61 5.31
CA VAL A 134 -11.68 2.18 4.98
C VAL A 134 -10.86 1.11 4.28
N PHE A 135 -10.26 1.48 3.17
CA PHE A 135 -9.27 0.65 2.49
C PHE A 135 -7.92 1.35 2.52
N GLN A 136 -6.88 0.60 2.86
CA GLN A 136 -5.51 1.05 2.83
C GLN A 136 -4.69 0.10 1.95
N GLY A 137 -4.05 0.64 0.93
CA GLY A 137 -3.14 -0.08 0.05
C GLY A 137 -1.69 0.29 0.36
N VAL A 138 -0.81 -0.69 0.42
CA VAL A 138 0.64 -0.52 0.57
C VAL A 138 1.30 -1.04 -0.69
N TYR A 139 2.03 -0.19 -1.38
CA TYR A 139 2.66 -0.47 -2.67
C TYR A 139 4.17 -0.39 -2.57
N GLN A 140 4.87 -1.42 -3.05
CA GLN A 140 6.32 -1.44 -3.16
C GLN A 140 6.73 -0.72 -4.46
N ILE A 141 7.07 0.56 -4.38
CA ILE A 141 7.39 1.38 -5.56
C ILE A 141 8.75 1.02 -6.14
N ASN A 142 9.72 0.77 -5.26
CA ASN A 142 11.07 0.33 -5.60
C ASN A 142 11.65 -0.48 -4.42
N PRO A 143 12.86 -1.05 -4.51
CA PRO A 143 13.41 -1.93 -3.47
C PRO A 143 13.48 -1.32 -2.06
N ILE A 144 13.57 0.01 -1.94
CA ILE A 144 13.74 0.69 -0.65
C ILE A 144 12.54 1.55 -0.25
N LYS A 145 11.57 1.79 -1.17
CA LYS A 145 10.47 2.73 -0.97
C LYS A 145 9.11 2.06 -1.10
N THR A 146 8.31 2.24 -0.08
CA THR A 146 6.88 1.89 -0.09
C THR A 146 6.04 3.15 -0.04
N LYS A 147 4.89 3.14 -0.72
CA LYS A 147 3.87 4.19 -0.59
C LYS A 147 2.59 3.59 -0.05
N VAL A 148 1.97 4.35 0.84
CA VAL A 148 0.67 4.00 1.42
C VAL A 148 -0.39 4.88 0.79
N PHE A 149 -1.41 4.23 0.27
CA PHE A 149 -2.63 4.87 -0.20
C PHE A 149 -3.75 4.58 0.81
N THR A 150 -4.45 5.60 1.23
CA THR A 150 -5.66 5.45 2.06
C THR A 150 -6.83 6.04 1.30
N GLN A 151 -7.82 5.20 1.01
CA GLN A 151 -9.06 5.63 0.38
C GLN A 151 -9.86 6.52 1.33
N PRO A 152 -10.56 7.54 0.80
CA PRO A 152 -11.55 8.28 1.60
C PRO A 152 -12.55 7.32 2.25
N PRO A 153 -12.88 7.52 3.54
CA PRO A 153 -13.80 6.64 4.24
C PRO A 153 -15.20 6.70 3.62
N VAL A 154 -15.80 5.52 3.43
CA VAL A 154 -17.17 5.39 2.92
C VAL A 154 -18.10 5.12 4.09
N PRO A 155 -19.00 6.08 4.43
CA PRO A 155 -19.90 5.95 5.57
C PRO A 155 -21.05 4.98 5.27
N PHE A 156 -21.46 4.21 6.27
CA PHE A 156 -22.67 3.37 6.25
C PHE A 156 -23.27 3.21 7.64
N GLU A 157 -24.48 2.70 7.72
CA GLU A 157 -25.22 2.56 8.97
C GLU A 157 -25.63 1.11 9.19
N ILE A 158 -25.43 0.64 10.41
CA ILE A 158 -25.93 -0.64 10.90
C ILE A 158 -27.15 -0.39 11.78
N VAL A 159 -28.24 -1.07 11.47
CA VAL A 159 -29.48 -1.03 12.27
C VAL A 159 -29.60 -2.31 13.11
N GLY A 160 -30.28 -2.18 14.24
CA GLY A 160 -30.59 -3.34 15.09
C GLY A 160 -31.48 -4.37 14.39
N GLN A 161 -31.40 -5.60 14.86
CA GLN A 161 -32.32 -6.66 14.46
C GLN A 161 -33.71 -6.42 14.99
#